data_27595305ca2bfb9bfba260cda5bd5ee3
#
_entry.id   27595305ca2bfb9bfba260cda5bd5ee3
#
_cell.length_a   1.000
_cell.length_b   1.000
_cell.length_c   1.000
_cell.angle_alpha   90.00
_cell.angle_beta   90.00
_cell.angle_gamma   90.00
#
_symmetry.space_group_name_H-M   'P 1'
#
loop_
_entity.id
_entity.type
_entity.pdbx_description
1 polymer ?
#
loop_
_entity_poly.entity_id
_entity_poly.type
_entity_poly.pdbx_seq_one_letter_code
_entity_poly.pdbx_strand_id
1 'polypeptide(L)'
;GAEFDYVVVKPAGSDRKYVVASELLPSLSEKFGWENTEVLATYQGKELNHIVTEHPWDPEVDELVILGEHVTLDSGTGIVHTAPGFGEDDYNVGIANGLEVAVTVNERGIMMENAGPDFAGQFYDKVVPTVIEKLGDLLLAQEEISHSYPFDWRTKKPIIWRAVPQWFASVSKFRQDILDEI
;
A
#
# COMPACT_ATOMS: atom_id res chain seq x y z
N GLY A 1 2.34 3.53 -11.52
CA GLY A 1 2.23 2.79 -12.80
C GLY A 1 3.45 3.00 -13.67
N ALA A 2 3.80 2.01 -14.50
CA ALA A 2 5.04 2.02 -15.28
C ALA A 2 5.12 3.17 -16.30
N GLU A 3 3.99 3.48 -16.94
CA GLU A 3 3.89 4.44 -18.05
C GLU A 3 3.46 5.84 -17.60
N PHE A 4 3.21 6.05 -16.32
CA PHE A 4 2.88 7.37 -15.79
C PHE A 4 4.13 8.23 -15.64
N ASP A 5 3.97 9.52 -15.86
CA ASP A 5 5.02 10.50 -15.58
C ASP A 5 4.93 10.94 -14.12
N TYR A 6 6.06 10.89 -13.44
CA TYR A 6 6.23 11.36 -12.06
C TYR A 6 7.16 12.56 -12.05
N VAL A 7 6.84 13.54 -11.23
CA VAL A 7 7.63 14.75 -11.08
C VAL A 7 8.22 14.84 -9.69
N VAL A 8 9.47 15.26 -9.63
CA VAL A 8 10.11 15.69 -8.38
C VAL A 8 9.82 17.17 -8.23
N VAL A 9 9.13 17.54 -7.17
CA VAL A 9 8.69 18.92 -6.96
C VAL A 9 9.24 19.49 -5.65
N LYS A 10 9.44 20.79 -5.62
CA LYS A 10 9.80 21.54 -4.43
C LYS A 10 8.84 22.72 -4.27
N PRO A 11 7.92 22.69 -3.28
CA PRO A 11 7.06 23.83 -2.97
C PRO A 11 7.88 25.01 -2.45
N ALA A 12 7.43 26.24 -2.76
CA ALA A 12 8.08 27.44 -2.24
C ALA A 12 8.06 27.46 -0.70
N GLY A 13 9.18 27.82 -0.11
CA GLY A 13 9.33 27.86 1.34
C GLY A 13 9.54 26.51 2.02
N SER A 14 9.56 25.40 1.25
CA SER A 14 9.88 24.07 1.75
C SER A 14 11.32 23.67 1.46
N ASP A 15 12.00 23.07 2.42
CA ASP A 15 13.28 22.42 2.18
C ASP A 15 13.14 20.98 1.67
N ARG A 16 11.91 20.43 1.77
CA ARG A 16 11.61 19.07 1.32
C ARG A 16 11.25 19.04 -0.15
N LYS A 17 11.55 17.93 -0.79
CA LYS A 17 11.15 17.60 -2.16
C LYS A 17 10.17 16.43 -2.10
N TYR A 18 9.26 16.40 -3.06
CA TYR A 18 8.23 15.37 -3.12
C TYR A 18 8.19 14.74 -4.51
N VAL A 19 7.84 13.47 -4.57
CA VAL A 19 7.60 12.76 -5.82
C VAL A 19 6.09 12.48 -5.91
N VAL A 20 5.45 12.93 -6.98
CA VAL A 20 4.02 12.72 -7.23
C VAL A 20 3.79 12.46 -8.72
N ALA A 21 2.67 11.83 -9.06
CA ALA A 21 2.28 11.72 -10.46
C ALA A 21 2.02 13.11 -11.05
N SER A 22 2.56 13.37 -12.24
CA SER A 22 2.52 14.67 -12.89
C SER A 22 1.09 15.19 -13.11
N GLU A 23 0.17 14.31 -13.49
CA GLU A 23 -1.24 14.67 -13.72
C GLU A 23 -1.96 15.09 -12.43
N LEU A 24 -1.52 14.59 -11.28
CA LEU A 24 -2.12 14.89 -9.98
C LEU A 24 -1.52 16.15 -9.33
N LEU A 25 -0.42 16.70 -9.85
CA LEU A 25 0.27 17.84 -9.24
C LEU A 25 -0.64 19.06 -9.01
N PRO A 26 -1.54 19.47 -9.93
CA PRO A 26 -2.42 20.62 -9.68
C PRO A 26 -3.34 20.41 -8.48
N SER A 27 -4.03 19.28 -8.41
CA SER A 27 -4.95 18.94 -7.31
C SER A 27 -4.22 18.75 -5.98
N LEU A 28 -3.03 18.15 -6.00
CA LEU A 28 -2.19 17.98 -4.82
C LEU A 28 -1.63 19.30 -4.32
N SER A 29 -1.26 20.22 -5.21
CA SER A 29 -0.80 21.56 -4.82
C SER A 29 -1.90 22.33 -4.09
N GLU A 30 -3.15 22.26 -4.57
CA GLU A 30 -4.29 22.85 -3.88
C GLU A 30 -4.52 22.21 -2.50
N LYS A 31 -4.53 20.87 -2.46
CA LYS A 31 -4.78 20.07 -1.26
C LYS A 31 -3.75 20.31 -0.15
N PHE A 32 -2.47 20.38 -0.50
CA PHE A 32 -1.37 20.57 0.44
C PHE A 32 -1.02 22.04 0.67
N GLY A 33 -1.71 22.98 0.01
CA GLY A 33 -1.40 24.41 0.09
C GLY A 33 -0.02 24.75 -0.50
N TRP A 34 0.43 24.01 -1.50
CA TRP A 34 1.71 24.26 -2.16
C TRP A 34 1.57 25.41 -3.16
N GLU A 35 2.15 26.53 -2.82
CA GLU A 35 2.23 27.66 -3.72
C GLU A 35 3.56 27.66 -4.49
N ASN A 36 3.55 28.15 -5.74
CA ASN A 36 4.75 28.31 -6.56
C ASN A 36 5.68 27.08 -6.54
N THR A 37 5.11 25.92 -6.81
CA THR A 37 5.85 24.64 -6.80
C THR A 37 6.77 24.55 -8.02
N GLU A 38 8.08 24.39 -7.76
CA GLU A 38 9.08 24.15 -8.78
C GLU A 38 9.14 22.68 -9.15
N VAL A 39 9.08 22.35 -10.44
CA VAL A 39 9.35 21.01 -10.96
C VAL A 39 10.84 20.88 -11.22
N LEU A 40 11.52 20.01 -10.48
CA LEU A 40 12.97 19.81 -10.55
C LEU A 40 13.37 18.74 -11.56
N ALA A 41 12.56 17.71 -11.72
CA ALA A 41 12.81 16.59 -12.65
C ALA A 41 11.49 15.88 -12.99
N THR A 42 11.50 15.14 -14.09
CA THR A 42 10.41 14.26 -14.51
C THR A 42 10.99 12.90 -14.87
N TYR A 43 10.32 11.84 -14.43
CA TYR A 43 10.69 10.44 -14.69
C TYR A 43 9.44 9.65 -15.09
N GLN A 44 9.60 8.67 -15.95
CA GLN A 44 8.55 7.66 -16.12
C GLN A 44 8.58 6.66 -14.95
N GLY A 45 7.42 6.11 -14.58
CA GLY A 45 7.32 5.20 -13.45
C GLY A 45 8.28 4.02 -13.53
N LYS A 46 8.55 3.49 -14.73
CA LYS A 46 9.54 2.42 -14.95
C LYS A 46 10.97 2.79 -14.56
N GLU A 47 11.32 4.09 -14.58
CA GLU A 47 12.65 4.58 -14.19
C GLU A 47 12.79 4.63 -12.66
N LEU A 48 11.68 4.67 -11.93
CA LEU A 48 11.65 4.65 -10.46
C LEU A 48 11.67 3.23 -9.90
N ASN A 49 11.56 2.21 -10.74
CA ASN A 49 11.50 0.82 -10.32
C ASN A 49 12.76 0.40 -9.58
N HIS A 50 12.61 -0.28 -8.47
CA HIS A 50 13.66 -0.78 -7.59
C HIS A 50 14.51 0.32 -6.89
N ILE A 51 14.01 1.55 -6.84
CA ILE A 51 14.60 2.54 -5.91
C ILE A 51 14.29 2.07 -4.49
N VAL A 52 15.32 2.08 -3.64
CA VAL A 52 15.17 1.79 -2.21
C VAL A 52 14.85 3.08 -1.48
N THR A 53 13.88 3.03 -0.59
CA THR A 53 13.47 4.13 0.27
C THR A 53 13.51 3.69 1.74
N GLU A 54 13.64 4.64 2.64
CA GLU A 54 13.62 4.38 4.08
C GLU A 54 12.16 4.30 4.57
N HIS A 55 11.90 3.38 5.49
CA HIS A 55 10.62 3.33 6.19
C HIS A 55 10.44 4.58 7.07
N PRO A 56 9.23 5.18 7.18
CA PRO A 56 9.04 6.49 7.82
C PRO A 56 9.41 6.57 9.29
N TRP A 57 9.47 5.48 10.03
CA TRP A 57 9.86 5.45 11.45
C TRP A 57 10.74 4.27 11.86
N ASP A 58 11.15 3.42 10.93
CA ASP A 58 12.03 2.30 11.20
C ASP A 58 13.21 2.33 10.22
N PRO A 59 14.35 2.92 10.63
CA PRO A 59 15.51 3.08 9.74
C PRO A 59 16.25 1.78 9.43
N GLU A 60 15.85 0.66 10.07
CA GLU A 60 16.42 -0.67 9.77
C GLU A 60 15.64 -1.39 8.67
N VAL A 61 14.51 -0.82 8.23
CA VAL A 61 13.64 -1.37 7.19
C VAL A 61 13.78 -0.57 5.90
N ASP A 62 14.28 -1.22 4.87
CA ASP A 62 14.27 -0.69 3.51
C ASP A 62 12.95 -1.02 2.83
N GLU A 63 12.36 -0.04 2.18
CA GLU A 63 11.20 -0.20 1.32
C GLU A 63 11.60 -0.13 -0.15
N LEU A 64 10.91 -0.89 -1.00
CA LEU A 64 11.23 -0.97 -2.41
C LEU A 64 10.12 -0.33 -3.25
N VAL A 65 10.50 0.61 -4.12
CA VAL A 65 9.58 1.10 -5.15
C VAL A 65 9.40 0.02 -6.21
N ILE A 66 8.18 -0.42 -6.42
CA ILE A 66 7.82 -1.45 -7.39
C ILE A 66 6.74 -0.97 -8.35
N LEU A 67 6.63 -1.62 -9.50
CA LEU A 67 5.61 -1.30 -10.49
C LEU A 67 4.33 -2.11 -10.20
N GLY A 68 3.18 -1.42 -10.15
CA GLY A 68 1.87 -2.03 -9.99
C GLY A 68 0.90 -1.54 -11.07
N GLU A 69 0.18 -2.46 -11.72
CA GLU A 69 -0.82 -2.13 -12.74
C GLU A 69 -2.12 -1.60 -12.12
N HIS A 70 -2.36 -1.90 -10.84
CA HIS A 70 -3.51 -1.43 -10.07
C HIS A 70 -3.41 0.05 -9.66
N VAL A 71 -2.26 0.68 -9.84
CA VAL A 71 -2.08 2.11 -9.54
C VAL A 71 -2.80 2.95 -10.59
N THR A 72 -3.71 3.82 -10.14
CA THR A 72 -4.48 4.75 -10.98
C THR A 72 -4.12 6.20 -10.69
N LEU A 73 -4.64 7.11 -11.52
CA LEU A 73 -4.49 8.57 -11.33
C LEU A 73 -5.81 9.24 -10.92
N ASP A 74 -6.78 8.46 -10.45
CA ASP A 74 -8.09 8.98 -10.06
C ASP A 74 -8.05 9.68 -8.69
N SER A 75 -7.09 9.31 -7.85
CA SER A 75 -6.94 9.85 -6.49
C SER A 75 -5.55 9.62 -5.92
N GLY A 76 -5.27 10.22 -4.76
CA GLY A 76 -4.00 10.06 -4.06
C GLY A 76 -2.86 10.81 -4.74
N THR A 77 -1.66 10.26 -4.66
CA THR A 77 -0.42 10.86 -5.19
C THR A 77 0.12 10.15 -6.44
N GLY A 78 -0.55 9.06 -6.87
CA GLY A 78 -0.04 8.15 -7.89
C GLY A 78 1.03 7.18 -7.38
N ILE A 79 1.35 7.24 -6.07
CA ILE A 79 2.23 6.32 -5.35
C ILE A 79 1.41 5.69 -4.23
N VAL A 80 1.39 4.36 -4.18
CA VAL A 80 0.54 3.58 -3.27
C VAL A 80 1.42 2.72 -2.39
N HIS A 81 1.17 2.71 -1.08
CA HIS A 81 1.79 1.76 -0.17
C HIS A 81 1.27 0.34 -0.48
N THR A 82 2.16 -0.63 -0.53
CA THR A 82 1.86 -2.03 -0.86
C THR A 82 2.13 -2.92 0.35
N ALA A 83 1.13 -3.67 0.78
CA ALA A 83 1.23 -4.61 1.90
C ALA A 83 0.84 -6.03 1.44
N PRO A 84 1.80 -6.88 1.00
CA PRO A 84 1.53 -8.18 0.39
C PRO A 84 0.66 -9.14 1.22
N GLY A 85 0.61 -8.94 2.53
CA GLY A 85 -0.23 -9.72 3.44
C GLY A 85 -1.71 -9.32 3.49
N PHE A 86 -2.10 -8.17 2.89
CA PHE A 86 -3.38 -7.52 3.16
C PHE A 86 -4.17 -7.06 1.93
N GLY A 87 -3.87 -7.56 0.75
CA GLY A 87 -4.62 -7.28 -0.48
C GLY A 87 -4.23 -8.25 -1.59
N GLU A 88 -5.16 -8.52 -2.51
CA GLU A 88 -4.90 -9.42 -3.63
C GLU A 88 -3.89 -8.81 -4.62
N ASP A 89 -4.08 -7.55 -4.99
CA ASP A 89 -3.16 -6.83 -5.87
C ASP A 89 -1.79 -6.66 -5.20
N ASP A 90 -1.79 -6.31 -3.91
CA ASP A 90 -0.57 -6.19 -3.09
C ASP A 90 0.19 -7.52 -3.02
N TYR A 91 -0.54 -8.63 -2.81
CA TYR A 91 0.04 -9.96 -2.79
C TYR A 91 0.68 -10.32 -4.13
N ASN A 92 -0.06 -10.15 -5.23
CA ASN A 92 0.41 -10.51 -6.55
C ASN A 92 1.65 -9.72 -6.96
N VAL A 93 1.64 -8.39 -6.77
CA VAL A 93 2.78 -7.54 -7.12
C VAL A 93 3.95 -7.77 -6.16
N GLY A 94 3.69 -8.02 -4.89
CA GLY A 94 4.71 -8.35 -3.90
C GLY A 94 5.46 -9.63 -4.23
N ILE A 95 4.74 -10.73 -4.49
CA ILE A 95 5.34 -12.01 -4.88
C ILE A 95 6.14 -11.88 -6.18
N ALA A 96 5.61 -11.16 -7.19
CA ALA A 96 6.32 -10.95 -8.45
C ALA A 96 7.66 -10.20 -8.29
N ASN A 97 7.78 -9.39 -7.24
CA ASN A 97 9.01 -8.64 -6.90
C ASN A 97 9.82 -9.29 -5.76
N GLY A 98 9.45 -10.49 -5.30
CA GLY A 98 10.19 -11.21 -4.26
C GLY A 98 10.05 -10.64 -2.86
N LEU A 99 9.00 -9.84 -2.61
CA LEU A 99 8.73 -9.29 -1.28
C LEU A 99 8.19 -10.37 -0.34
N GLU A 100 8.50 -10.23 0.95
CA GLU A 100 7.94 -11.08 1.99
C GLU A 100 6.44 -10.80 2.19
N VAL A 101 5.66 -11.87 2.37
CA VAL A 101 4.25 -11.77 2.75
C VAL A 101 4.14 -11.69 4.27
N ALA A 102 4.45 -10.54 4.82
CA ALA A 102 4.33 -10.30 6.25
C ALA A 102 2.85 -10.16 6.65
N VAL A 103 2.41 -10.97 7.62
CA VAL A 103 1.07 -10.87 8.21
C VAL A 103 1.22 -10.39 9.65
N THR A 104 0.74 -9.20 9.91
CA THR A 104 0.89 -8.52 11.22
C THR A 104 -0.40 -8.53 12.05
N VAL A 105 -1.50 -9.08 11.52
CA VAL A 105 -2.80 -9.16 12.19
C VAL A 105 -3.21 -10.62 12.32
N ASN A 106 -3.59 -11.04 13.52
CA ASN A 106 -4.06 -12.40 13.77
C ASN A 106 -5.53 -12.60 13.36
N GLU A 107 -6.06 -13.81 13.53
CA GLU A 107 -7.44 -14.20 13.18
C GLU A 107 -8.52 -13.44 13.95
N ARG A 108 -8.18 -12.80 15.06
CA ARG A 108 -9.08 -12.01 15.89
C ARG A 108 -9.04 -10.51 15.55
N GLY A 109 -8.25 -10.14 14.55
CA GLY A 109 -8.04 -8.73 14.18
C GLY A 109 -7.07 -7.99 15.12
N ILE A 110 -6.28 -8.71 15.92
CA ILE A 110 -5.32 -8.11 16.84
C ILE A 110 -3.95 -8.05 16.18
N MET A 111 -3.30 -6.90 16.28
CA MET A 111 -1.94 -6.69 15.84
C MET A 111 -0.99 -7.60 16.62
N MET A 112 -0.12 -8.30 15.90
CA MET A 112 0.85 -9.24 16.48
C MET A 112 2.16 -8.52 16.83
N GLU A 113 3.07 -9.22 17.52
CA GLU A 113 4.35 -8.65 17.96
C GLU A 113 5.24 -8.17 16.79
N ASN A 114 5.15 -8.85 15.64
CA ASN A 114 5.87 -8.44 14.43
C ASN A 114 5.35 -7.15 13.77
N ALA A 115 4.26 -6.58 14.26
CA ALA A 115 3.82 -5.23 13.89
C ALA A 115 4.60 -4.12 14.63
N GLY A 116 5.40 -4.49 15.61
CA GLY A 116 6.14 -3.57 16.47
C GLY A 116 5.44 -3.28 17.80
N PRO A 117 6.20 -2.84 18.81
CA PRO A 117 5.73 -2.69 20.19
C PRO A 117 4.61 -1.66 20.34
N ASP A 118 4.58 -0.63 19.49
CA ASP A 118 3.58 0.42 19.54
C ASP A 118 2.20 -0.02 19.05
N PHE A 119 2.13 -1.11 18.29
CA PHE A 119 0.92 -1.62 17.64
C PHE A 119 0.45 -2.94 18.26
N ALA A 120 1.37 -3.77 18.73
CA ALA A 120 1.08 -5.11 19.25
C ALA A 120 -0.02 -5.10 20.31
N GLY A 121 -0.97 -6.04 20.21
CA GLY A 121 -2.10 -6.17 21.12
C GLY A 121 -3.30 -5.26 20.83
N GLN A 122 -3.17 -4.28 19.94
CA GLN A 122 -4.29 -3.41 19.55
C GLN A 122 -5.14 -4.10 18.47
N PHE A 123 -6.43 -3.75 18.42
CA PHE A 123 -7.29 -4.14 17.29
C PHE A 123 -6.96 -3.30 16.07
N TYR A 124 -6.89 -3.90 14.90
CA TYR A 124 -6.33 -3.28 13.67
C TYR A 124 -6.95 -1.93 13.30
N ASP A 125 -8.26 -1.71 13.58
CA ASP A 125 -8.92 -0.44 13.28
C ASP A 125 -8.60 0.67 14.28
N LYS A 126 -7.96 0.34 15.40
CA LYS A 126 -7.59 1.27 16.46
C LYS A 126 -6.17 1.81 16.35
N VAL A 127 -5.39 1.30 15.41
CA VAL A 127 -3.98 1.71 15.24
C VAL A 127 -3.80 3.03 14.47
N VAL A 128 -4.84 3.50 13.77
CA VAL A 128 -4.76 4.72 12.94
C VAL A 128 -4.22 5.94 13.71
N PRO A 129 -4.69 6.26 14.94
CA PRO A 129 -4.12 7.36 15.70
C PRO A 129 -2.63 7.19 15.99
N THR A 130 -2.19 5.97 16.29
CA THR A 130 -0.76 5.66 16.54
C THR A 130 0.08 5.85 15.29
N VAL A 131 -0.44 5.44 14.10
CA VAL A 131 0.23 5.68 12.82
C VAL A 131 0.39 7.18 12.55
N ILE A 132 -0.67 7.96 12.75
CA ILE A 132 -0.66 9.42 12.56
C ILE A 132 0.37 10.07 13.49
N GLU A 133 0.39 9.67 14.77
CA GLU A 133 1.36 10.17 15.75
C GLU A 133 2.81 9.86 15.33
N LYS A 134 3.07 8.64 14.86
CA LYS A 134 4.41 8.24 14.40
C LYS A 134 4.86 8.96 13.13
N LEU A 135 3.94 9.23 12.22
CA LEU A 135 4.25 10.02 11.02
C LEU A 135 4.60 11.47 11.36
N GLY A 136 3.93 12.07 12.35
CA GLY A 136 4.20 13.45 12.78
C GLY A 136 4.27 14.42 11.60
N ASP A 137 5.39 15.12 11.43
CA ASP A 137 5.63 16.09 10.35
C ASP A 137 5.78 15.45 8.96
N LEU A 138 5.79 14.13 8.84
CA LEU A 138 5.77 13.43 7.56
C LEU A 138 4.35 13.30 6.99
N LEU A 139 3.33 13.44 7.82
CA LEU A 139 1.94 13.41 7.39
C LEU A 139 1.59 14.72 6.66
N LEU A 140 1.33 14.65 5.36
CA LEU A 140 0.96 15.82 4.56
C LEU A 140 -0.53 16.15 4.66
N ALA A 141 -1.39 15.13 4.60
CA ALA A 141 -2.84 15.29 4.73
C ALA A 141 -3.50 13.97 5.11
N GLN A 142 -4.69 14.08 5.68
CA GLN A 142 -5.60 12.96 5.96
C GLN A 142 -6.99 13.33 5.45
N GLU A 143 -7.68 12.37 4.84
CA GLU A 143 -9.05 12.53 4.37
C GLU A 143 -9.93 11.38 4.81
N GLU A 144 -11.19 11.69 5.03
CA GLU A 144 -12.25 10.69 5.13
C GLU A 144 -12.82 10.43 3.74
N ILE A 145 -12.86 9.17 3.33
CA ILE A 145 -13.46 8.75 2.07
C ILE A 145 -14.65 7.85 2.32
N SER A 146 -15.64 7.92 1.43
CA SER A 146 -16.77 7.00 1.42
C SER A 146 -16.69 6.11 0.20
N HIS A 147 -16.60 4.81 0.42
CA HIS A 147 -16.54 3.82 -0.65
C HIS A 147 -17.28 2.54 -0.28
N SER A 148 -17.58 1.70 -1.28
CA SER A 148 -18.15 0.37 -1.04
C SER A 148 -17.09 -0.51 -0.37
N TYR A 149 -17.47 -1.12 0.76
CA TYR A 149 -16.59 -2.01 1.50
C TYR A 149 -17.31 -3.32 1.84
N PRO A 150 -16.66 -4.48 1.74
CA PRO A 150 -17.28 -5.76 2.06
C PRO A 150 -17.48 -5.94 3.56
N PHE A 151 -18.67 -6.43 3.92
CA PHE A 151 -19.06 -6.74 5.29
C PHE A 151 -19.40 -8.22 5.42
N ASP A 152 -19.05 -8.82 6.54
CA ASP A 152 -19.53 -10.15 6.88
C ASP A 152 -21.06 -10.13 7.05
N TRP A 153 -21.73 -11.01 6.33
CA TRP A 153 -23.20 -11.02 6.27
C TRP A 153 -23.87 -11.41 7.60
N ARG A 154 -23.16 -12.15 8.48
CA ARG A 154 -23.66 -12.56 9.80
C ARG A 154 -23.42 -11.49 10.85
N THR A 155 -22.19 -11.05 11.01
CA THR A 155 -21.79 -10.11 12.07
C THR A 155 -22.06 -8.67 11.71
N LYS A 156 -22.29 -8.36 10.43
CA LYS A 156 -22.41 -6.99 9.89
C LYS A 156 -21.22 -6.10 10.20
N LYS A 157 -20.04 -6.71 10.35
CA LYS A 157 -18.76 -6.00 10.57
C LYS A 157 -17.94 -5.99 9.28
N PRO A 158 -17.10 -4.97 9.08
CA PRO A 158 -16.17 -4.95 7.96
C PRO A 158 -15.21 -6.15 8.06
N ILE A 159 -14.88 -6.72 6.92
CA ILE A 159 -13.86 -7.76 6.82
C ILE A 159 -12.50 -7.13 6.53
N ILE A 160 -11.42 -7.88 6.71
CA ILE A 160 -10.09 -7.52 6.23
C ILE A 160 -9.58 -8.60 5.27
N TRP A 161 -8.83 -8.18 4.28
CA TRP A 161 -8.01 -9.08 3.49
C TRP A 161 -6.78 -9.47 4.32
N ARG A 162 -6.50 -10.76 4.38
CA ARG A 162 -5.36 -11.27 5.13
C ARG A 162 -4.85 -12.56 4.47
N ALA A 163 -3.56 -12.61 4.16
CA ALA A 163 -2.94 -13.84 3.69
C ALA A 163 -2.97 -14.90 4.80
N VAL A 164 -3.36 -16.11 4.44
CA VAL A 164 -3.39 -17.25 5.35
C VAL A 164 -2.87 -18.50 4.65
N PRO A 165 -2.13 -19.39 5.33
CA PRO A 165 -1.74 -20.68 4.77
C PRO A 165 -2.97 -21.51 4.43
N GLN A 166 -3.00 -22.07 3.22
CA GLN A 166 -4.08 -22.92 2.74
C GLN A 166 -3.52 -24.18 2.08
N TRP A 167 -4.28 -25.26 2.15
CA TRP A 167 -4.00 -26.47 1.39
C TRP A 167 -4.76 -26.43 0.07
N PHE A 168 -4.05 -26.68 -1.01
CA PHE A 168 -4.63 -26.77 -2.36
C PHE A 168 -4.37 -28.14 -2.95
N ALA A 169 -5.42 -28.77 -3.48
CA ALA A 169 -5.32 -29.99 -4.24
C ALA A 169 -5.56 -29.69 -5.73
N SER A 170 -4.61 -30.08 -6.59
CA SER A 170 -4.77 -29.93 -8.03
C SER A 170 -5.68 -31.01 -8.58
N VAL A 171 -6.97 -30.72 -8.69
CA VAL A 171 -7.98 -31.65 -9.21
C VAL A 171 -7.70 -32.05 -10.67
N SER A 172 -7.08 -31.17 -11.46
CA SER A 172 -6.74 -31.43 -12.88
C SER A 172 -5.79 -32.63 -13.06
N LYS A 173 -4.95 -32.96 -12.05
CA LYS A 173 -4.00 -34.07 -12.13
C LYS A 173 -4.65 -35.47 -12.09
N PHE A 174 -5.82 -35.59 -11.48
CA PHE A 174 -6.55 -36.84 -11.33
C PHE A 174 -7.99 -36.77 -11.86
N ARG A 175 -8.30 -35.71 -12.62
CA ARG A 175 -9.63 -35.50 -13.17
C ARG A 175 -10.06 -36.65 -14.10
N GLN A 176 -9.14 -37.13 -14.96
CA GLN A 176 -9.46 -38.19 -15.90
C GLN A 176 -9.70 -39.51 -15.16
N ASP A 177 -8.88 -39.83 -14.17
CA ASP A 177 -9.02 -41.04 -13.37
C ASP A 177 -10.40 -41.08 -12.65
N ILE A 178 -10.86 -39.94 -12.12
CA ILE A 178 -12.19 -39.86 -11.52
C ILE A 178 -13.30 -40.03 -12.55
N LEU A 179 -13.15 -39.44 -13.75
CA LEU A 179 -14.17 -39.55 -14.81
C LEU A 179 -14.26 -40.99 -15.37
N ASP A 180 -13.17 -41.71 -15.36
CA ASP A 180 -13.11 -43.08 -15.86
C ASP A 180 -13.71 -44.10 -14.87
N GLU A 181 -13.86 -43.70 -13.58
CA GLU A 181 -14.46 -44.50 -12.50
C GLU A 181 -15.99 -44.26 -12.33
N ILE A 182 -16.58 -43.28 -13.03
CA ILE A 182 -18.01 -42.96 -13.01
C ILE A 182 -18.71 -43.57 -14.21
#